data_0dbc98eca35515ab212281c0ecc8093f
#
_entry.id   0dbc98eca35515ab212281c0ecc8093f
#
_cell.length_a   1.000
_cell.length_b   1.000
_cell.length_c   1.000
_cell.angle_alpha   90.00
_cell.angle_beta   90.00
_cell.angle_gamma   90.00
#
_symmetry.space_group_name_H-M   'P 1'
#
loop_
_entity.id
_entity.type
_entity.pdbx_description
1 polymer ?
#
loop_
_entity_poly.entity_id
_entity_poly.type
_entity_poly.pdbx_seq_one_letter_code
_entity_poly.pdbx_strand_id
1 'polypeptide(L)'
;MATDGIRPPDHLAALADWQAQFLETLRRADPATPIPWLAPWTVEKLVVHLARVHHWAAGQARRVQEEPLGRGPFDLPELYAACALEVREALAELDPDARAWALVDDGVPRAEHTGTVRFWHRRQALETLVHLWDLRTAIGEPLDVDAGAWLDCLDELITVMHPRQLRLGRVEAPAARLVFAPTETDARLALTGSAPGAPEVVLAGPARSLALLAWGRVPLAEAADADGGIEVRGDRALAVAVLRAGLAP
;
A
#
# COMPACT_ATOMS: atom_id res chain seq x y z
N MET A 1 -6.83 -26.12 11.22
CA MET A 1 -6.58 -25.41 12.49
C MET A 1 -6.77 -23.94 12.19
N ALA A 2 -7.67 -23.29 12.89
CA ALA A 2 -7.93 -21.87 12.70
C ALA A 2 -6.65 -21.07 13.04
N THR A 3 -6.25 -20.15 12.17
CA THR A 3 -5.23 -19.14 12.45
C THR A 3 -5.80 -18.21 13.52
N ASP A 4 -5.46 -18.51 14.77
CA ASP A 4 -5.97 -17.77 15.91
C ASP A 4 -5.27 -16.39 15.95
N GLY A 5 -6.02 -15.32 15.76
CA GLY A 5 -5.75 -14.03 16.35
C GLY A 5 -5.45 -12.83 15.48
N ILE A 6 -4.83 -12.94 14.28
CA ILE A 6 -4.50 -11.76 13.49
C ILE A 6 -5.59 -11.54 12.43
N ARG A 7 -6.34 -10.46 12.57
CA ARG A 7 -7.40 -10.08 11.62
C ARG A 7 -7.03 -8.76 10.94
N PRO A 8 -7.45 -8.57 9.67
CA PRO A 8 -7.39 -7.26 9.05
C PRO A 8 -8.23 -6.26 9.87
N PRO A 9 -7.86 -4.97 9.87
CA PRO A 9 -8.62 -3.94 10.57
C PRO A 9 -10.03 -3.75 9.96
N ASP A 10 -10.93 -3.12 10.71
CA ASP A 10 -12.06 -2.44 10.10
C ASP A 10 -11.52 -1.30 9.24
N HIS A 11 -11.59 -1.45 7.92
CA HIS A 11 -10.93 -0.55 6.99
C HIS A 11 -11.46 0.87 7.04
N LEU A 12 -12.77 1.09 7.28
CA LEU A 12 -13.31 2.45 7.39
C LEU A 12 -12.90 3.13 8.68
N ALA A 13 -12.91 2.39 9.80
CA ALA A 13 -12.44 2.90 11.07
C ALA A 13 -10.93 3.21 11.03
N ALA A 14 -10.14 2.30 10.46
CA ALA A 14 -8.70 2.46 10.28
C ALA A 14 -8.37 3.64 9.34
N LEU A 15 -9.10 3.80 8.24
CA LEU A 15 -8.95 4.94 7.33
C LEU A 15 -9.17 6.26 8.07
N ALA A 16 -10.24 6.36 8.86
CA ALA A 16 -10.55 7.58 9.62
C ALA A 16 -9.46 7.92 10.64
N ASP A 17 -8.97 6.91 11.37
CA ASP A 17 -7.91 7.07 12.37
C ASP A 17 -6.58 7.47 11.72
N TRP A 18 -6.14 6.76 10.68
CA TRP A 18 -4.87 7.07 10.00
C TRP A 18 -4.90 8.39 9.25
N GLN A 19 -6.04 8.80 8.69
CA GLN A 19 -6.20 10.14 8.12
C GLN A 19 -6.10 11.24 9.18
N ALA A 20 -6.68 11.03 10.38
CA ALA A 20 -6.55 11.97 11.47
C ALA A 20 -5.09 12.10 11.94
N GLN A 21 -4.39 10.97 12.10
CA GLN A 21 -2.96 10.94 12.44
C GLN A 21 -2.09 11.60 11.35
N PHE A 22 -2.40 11.37 10.07
CA PHE A 22 -1.68 11.99 8.96
C PHE A 22 -1.83 13.52 8.98
N LEU A 23 -3.06 14.03 9.15
CA LEU A 23 -3.34 15.47 9.23
C LEU A 23 -2.66 16.11 10.45
N GLU A 24 -2.68 15.45 11.59
CA GLU A 24 -1.99 15.91 12.80
C GLU A 24 -0.47 16.00 12.59
N THR A 25 0.12 14.95 11.98
CA THR A 25 1.54 14.91 11.68
C THR A 25 1.91 15.99 10.65
N LEU A 26 1.11 16.16 9.60
CA LEU A 26 1.30 17.18 8.57
C LEU A 26 1.39 18.60 9.12
N ARG A 27 0.55 18.95 10.12
CA ARG A 27 0.52 20.31 10.71
C ARG A 27 1.84 20.74 11.37
N ARG A 28 2.72 19.79 11.70
CA ARG A 28 4.04 20.06 12.29
C ARG A 28 5.22 19.72 11.39
N ALA A 29 4.96 19.12 10.22
CA ALA A 29 5.99 18.77 9.25
C ALA A 29 6.37 19.97 8.39
N ASP A 30 7.66 20.14 8.08
CA ASP A 30 8.09 21.07 7.04
C ASP A 30 7.78 20.48 5.66
N PRO A 31 6.99 21.18 4.80
CA PRO A 31 6.67 20.70 3.45
C PRO A 31 7.89 20.42 2.57
N ALA A 32 9.02 21.06 2.82
CA ALA A 32 10.26 20.85 2.07
C ALA A 32 11.06 19.61 2.53
N THR A 33 10.67 18.97 3.63
CA THR A 33 11.37 17.78 4.13
C THR A 33 11.41 16.70 3.05
N PRO A 34 12.61 16.19 2.65
CA PRO A 34 12.72 15.14 1.66
C PRO A 34 12.27 13.78 2.21
N ILE A 35 11.79 12.92 1.32
CA ILE A 35 11.46 11.52 1.61
C ILE A 35 12.43 10.64 0.81
N PRO A 36 13.57 10.23 1.38
CA PRO A 36 14.69 9.63 0.64
C PRO A 36 14.31 8.39 -0.17
N TRP A 37 13.47 7.50 0.37
CA TRP A 37 13.01 6.26 -0.29
C TRP A 37 11.94 6.49 -1.37
N LEU A 38 11.42 7.73 -1.48
CA LEU A 38 10.53 8.18 -2.56
C LEU A 38 11.17 9.29 -3.42
N ALA A 39 12.48 9.40 -3.41
CA ALA A 39 13.17 10.48 -4.16
C ALA A 39 12.64 10.61 -5.61
N PRO A 40 12.37 11.82 -6.11
CA PRO A 40 12.67 13.13 -5.52
C PRO A 40 11.52 13.77 -4.72
N TRP A 41 10.74 13.00 -3.96
CA TRP A 41 9.58 13.52 -3.25
C TRP A 41 9.96 14.27 -1.98
N THR A 42 9.15 15.26 -1.66
CA THR A 42 9.09 15.97 -0.37
C THR A 42 7.76 15.71 0.31
N VAL A 43 7.62 16.14 1.55
CA VAL A 43 6.34 16.10 2.29
C VAL A 43 5.23 16.80 1.49
N GLU A 44 5.47 17.97 0.89
CA GLU A 44 4.49 18.63 0.01
C GLU A 44 4.01 17.72 -1.11
N LYS A 45 4.95 17.07 -1.80
CA LYS A 45 4.61 16.16 -2.91
C LYS A 45 3.79 14.95 -2.45
N LEU A 46 4.15 14.38 -1.31
CA LEU A 46 3.41 13.27 -0.70
C LEU A 46 1.97 13.67 -0.36
N VAL A 47 1.80 14.83 0.29
CA VAL A 47 0.48 15.34 0.70
C VAL A 47 -0.42 15.57 -0.51
N VAL A 48 0.09 16.26 -1.53
CA VAL A 48 -0.65 16.53 -2.77
C VAL A 48 -0.99 15.22 -3.49
N HIS A 49 -0.08 14.24 -3.49
CA HIS A 49 -0.34 12.92 -4.05
C HIS A 49 -1.49 12.23 -3.31
N LEU A 50 -1.41 12.10 -1.98
CA LEU A 50 -2.42 11.37 -1.20
C LEU A 50 -3.79 12.08 -1.26
N ALA A 51 -3.83 13.40 -1.21
CA ALA A 51 -5.06 14.15 -1.41
C ALA A 51 -5.71 13.86 -2.77
N ARG A 52 -4.93 13.85 -3.85
CA ARG A 52 -5.41 13.49 -5.20
C ARG A 52 -5.88 12.04 -5.29
N VAL A 53 -5.19 11.13 -4.64
CA VAL A 53 -5.60 9.71 -4.58
C VAL A 53 -6.93 9.56 -3.86
N HIS A 54 -7.14 10.25 -2.74
CA HIS A 54 -8.42 10.25 -2.03
C HIS A 54 -9.57 10.81 -2.89
N HIS A 55 -9.36 11.97 -3.49
CA HIS A 55 -10.33 12.61 -4.38
C HIS A 55 -10.70 11.71 -5.57
N TRP A 56 -9.69 11.17 -6.25
CA TRP A 56 -9.88 10.23 -7.34
C TRP A 56 -10.63 8.97 -6.90
N ALA A 57 -10.27 8.38 -5.77
CA ALA A 57 -10.90 7.16 -5.26
C ALA A 57 -12.39 7.37 -4.90
N ALA A 58 -12.76 8.54 -4.41
CA ALA A 58 -14.17 8.91 -4.19
C ALA A 58 -14.95 8.89 -5.51
N GLY A 59 -14.38 9.44 -6.59
CA GLY A 59 -14.95 9.37 -7.94
C GLY A 59 -15.08 7.93 -8.45
N GLN A 60 -14.03 7.11 -8.27
CA GLN A 60 -14.03 5.70 -8.69
C GLN A 60 -15.10 4.88 -7.95
N ALA A 61 -15.23 5.09 -6.63
CA ALA A 61 -16.27 4.43 -5.82
C ALA A 61 -17.68 4.81 -6.29
N ARG A 62 -17.92 6.08 -6.59
CA ARG A 62 -19.22 6.60 -7.11
C ARG A 62 -19.42 6.31 -8.60
N ARG A 63 -18.40 5.84 -9.32
CA ARG A 63 -18.37 5.66 -10.78
C ARG A 63 -18.65 6.95 -11.55
N VAL A 64 -18.06 8.03 -11.07
CA VAL A 64 -18.09 9.35 -11.72
C VAL A 64 -16.67 9.84 -11.95
N GLN A 65 -16.49 10.65 -13.00
CA GLN A 65 -15.23 11.33 -13.22
C GLN A 65 -15.13 12.49 -12.21
N GLU A 66 -14.04 12.52 -11.47
CA GLU A 66 -13.77 13.59 -10.52
C GLU A 66 -13.37 14.91 -11.23
N GLU A 67 -13.71 16.05 -10.62
CA GLU A 67 -13.27 17.35 -11.09
C GLU A 67 -11.80 17.59 -10.71
N PRO A 68 -10.95 18.12 -11.61
CA PRO A 68 -9.53 18.33 -11.32
C PRO A 68 -9.29 19.29 -10.16
N LEU A 69 -8.48 18.93 -9.18
CA LEU A 69 -8.10 19.77 -8.03
C LEU A 69 -7.18 20.95 -8.39
N GLY A 70 -6.80 21.15 -9.66
CA GLY A 70 -5.91 22.22 -10.07
C GLY A 70 -4.42 21.95 -9.79
N ARG A 71 -3.60 23.01 -9.85
CA ARG A 71 -2.12 22.90 -9.80
C ARG A 71 -1.47 23.51 -8.56
N GLY A 72 -2.22 24.20 -7.71
CA GLY A 72 -1.71 24.93 -6.55
C GLY A 72 -1.25 26.36 -6.88
N PRO A 73 -0.57 27.04 -5.95
CA PRO A 73 -0.16 26.50 -4.65
C PRO A 73 -1.36 26.15 -3.76
N PHE A 74 -1.17 25.19 -2.83
CA PHE A 74 -2.22 24.71 -1.94
C PHE A 74 -1.90 25.02 -0.48
N ASP A 75 -2.93 25.28 0.34
CA ASP A 75 -2.87 25.03 1.77
C ASP A 75 -2.94 23.53 1.98
N LEU A 76 -1.81 22.90 2.35
CA LEU A 76 -1.68 21.46 2.39
C LEU A 76 -2.59 20.78 3.42
N PRO A 77 -2.71 21.28 4.68
CA PRO A 77 -3.65 20.77 5.64
C PRO A 77 -5.11 20.86 5.19
N GLU A 78 -5.50 21.97 4.58
CA GLU A 78 -6.87 22.19 4.09
C GLU A 78 -7.18 21.27 2.89
N LEU A 79 -6.29 21.20 1.90
CA LEU A 79 -6.41 20.30 0.75
C LEU A 79 -6.57 18.85 1.20
N TYR A 80 -5.67 18.39 2.09
CA TYR A 80 -5.71 17.01 2.56
C TYR A 80 -6.99 16.72 3.34
N ALA A 81 -7.38 17.60 4.27
CA ALA A 81 -8.58 17.42 5.09
C ALA A 81 -9.85 17.33 4.23
N ALA A 82 -9.98 18.17 3.21
CA ALA A 82 -11.12 18.16 2.29
C ALA A 82 -11.22 16.85 1.51
N CYS A 83 -10.12 16.40 0.88
CA CYS A 83 -10.11 15.16 0.10
C CYS A 83 -10.25 13.91 0.98
N ALA A 84 -9.68 13.92 2.19
CA ALA A 84 -9.82 12.84 3.16
C ALA A 84 -11.27 12.71 3.66
N LEU A 85 -11.96 13.82 3.89
CA LEU A 85 -13.38 13.82 4.24
C LEU A 85 -14.22 13.30 3.07
N GLU A 86 -14.00 13.80 1.87
CA GLU A 86 -14.74 13.41 0.66
C GLU A 86 -14.72 11.88 0.43
N VAL A 87 -13.55 11.26 0.50
CA VAL A 87 -13.45 9.80 0.29
C VAL A 87 -14.12 9.01 1.42
N ARG A 88 -14.00 9.46 2.68
CA ARG A 88 -14.68 8.79 3.81
C ARG A 88 -16.21 8.86 3.67
N GLU A 89 -16.75 10.03 3.33
CA GLU A 89 -18.19 10.21 3.12
C GLU A 89 -18.66 9.32 1.96
N ALA A 90 -17.95 9.34 0.83
CA ALA A 90 -18.27 8.49 -0.31
C ALA A 90 -18.34 7.00 0.06
N LEU A 91 -17.34 6.52 0.83
CA LEU A 91 -17.24 5.12 1.21
C LEU A 91 -18.24 4.74 2.32
N ALA A 92 -18.63 5.68 3.19
CA ALA A 92 -19.61 5.44 4.23
C ALA A 92 -21.06 5.44 3.71
N GLU A 93 -21.34 6.23 2.67
CA GLU A 93 -22.68 6.36 2.08
C GLU A 93 -23.03 5.23 1.12
N LEU A 94 -22.04 4.65 0.44
CA LEU A 94 -22.25 3.63 -0.59
C LEU A 94 -22.37 2.23 0.02
N ASP A 95 -23.22 1.38 -0.60
CA ASP A 95 -23.23 -0.04 -0.27
C ASP A 95 -21.85 -0.65 -0.61
N PRO A 96 -21.18 -1.29 0.36
CA PRO A 96 -19.87 -1.92 0.14
C PRO A 96 -19.84 -2.93 -1.02
N ASP A 97 -20.95 -3.57 -1.32
CA ASP A 97 -21.05 -4.58 -2.38
C ASP A 97 -21.54 -3.98 -3.71
N ALA A 98 -21.87 -2.67 -3.73
CA ALA A 98 -22.17 -1.98 -4.97
C ALA A 98 -20.96 -1.97 -5.93
N ARG A 99 -21.26 -2.00 -7.24
CA ARG A 99 -20.22 -1.94 -8.28
C ARG A 99 -19.49 -0.59 -8.24
N ALA A 100 -18.16 -0.65 -8.31
CA ALA A 100 -17.28 0.50 -8.44
C ALA A 100 -16.27 0.28 -9.58
N TRP A 101 -15.65 1.34 -10.07
CA TRP A 101 -14.43 1.20 -10.87
C TRP A 101 -13.28 0.90 -9.90
N ALA A 102 -12.50 -0.14 -10.16
CA ALA A 102 -11.48 -0.60 -9.22
C ALA A 102 -10.21 -1.07 -9.92
N LEU A 103 -9.07 -0.95 -9.25
CA LEU A 103 -7.77 -1.35 -9.79
C LEU A 103 -7.68 -2.85 -10.12
N VAL A 104 -8.48 -3.68 -9.47
CA VAL A 104 -8.56 -5.12 -9.76
C VAL A 104 -9.05 -5.39 -11.19
N ASP A 105 -9.76 -4.44 -11.79
CA ASP A 105 -10.32 -4.54 -13.13
C ASP A 105 -9.40 -3.98 -14.21
N ASP A 106 -8.31 -3.34 -13.85
CA ASP A 106 -7.35 -2.78 -14.82
C ASP A 106 -6.69 -3.90 -15.66
N GLY A 107 -6.81 -3.78 -16.98
CA GLY A 107 -6.32 -4.79 -17.91
C GLY A 107 -7.19 -6.06 -17.99
N VAL A 108 -8.38 -6.04 -17.39
CA VAL A 108 -9.35 -7.14 -17.42
C VAL A 108 -10.50 -6.78 -18.39
N PRO A 109 -11.02 -7.75 -19.21
CA PRO A 109 -12.19 -7.50 -20.05
C PRO A 109 -13.40 -7.03 -19.24
N ARG A 110 -14.15 -6.04 -19.76
CA ARG A 110 -15.26 -5.41 -19.03
C ARG A 110 -16.32 -6.40 -18.49
N ALA A 111 -16.53 -7.51 -19.20
CA ALA A 111 -17.47 -8.55 -18.77
C ALA A 111 -17.02 -9.31 -17.52
N GLU A 112 -15.72 -9.25 -17.18
CA GLU A 112 -15.09 -9.94 -16.07
C GLU A 112 -14.80 -9.00 -14.88
N HIS A 113 -15.17 -7.72 -14.98
CA HIS A 113 -14.96 -6.76 -13.92
C HIS A 113 -15.69 -7.20 -12.64
N THR A 114 -14.99 -7.15 -11.51
CA THR A 114 -15.49 -7.56 -10.19
C THR A 114 -15.43 -6.45 -9.15
N GLY A 115 -14.90 -5.29 -9.50
CA GLY A 115 -14.69 -4.15 -8.60
C GLY A 115 -15.95 -3.72 -7.87
N THR A 116 -15.82 -3.52 -6.56
CA THR A 116 -16.88 -3.05 -5.67
C THR A 116 -16.36 -1.90 -4.78
N VAL A 117 -17.27 -1.23 -4.10
CA VAL A 117 -16.93 -0.17 -3.13
C VAL A 117 -16.05 -0.73 -2.00
N ARG A 118 -16.26 -1.98 -1.57
CA ARG A 118 -15.46 -2.68 -0.55
C ARG A 118 -13.96 -2.72 -0.91
N PHE A 119 -13.63 -2.80 -2.20
CA PHE A 119 -12.24 -2.68 -2.66
C PHE A 119 -11.63 -1.36 -2.20
N TRP A 120 -12.36 -0.24 -2.30
CA TRP A 120 -11.88 1.09 -1.93
C TRP A 120 -11.79 1.29 -0.42
N HIS A 121 -12.63 0.61 0.39
CA HIS A 121 -12.46 0.59 1.85
C HIS A 121 -11.05 0.12 2.22
N ARG A 122 -10.66 -1.04 1.69
CA ARG A 122 -9.32 -1.63 1.92
C ARG A 122 -8.22 -0.77 1.32
N ARG A 123 -8.33 -0.45 0.02
CA ARG A 123 -7.27 0.26 -0.72
C ARG A 123 -6.94 1.62 -0.09
N GLN A 124 -7.96 2.41 0.28
CA GLN A 124 -7.74 3.74 0.84
C GLN A 124 -7.18 3.70 2.26
N ALA A 125 -7.59 2.73 3.08
CA ALA A 125 -6.99 2.51 4.39
C ALA A 125 -5.50 2.17 4.26
N LEU A 126 -5.14 1.19 3.43
CA LEU A 126 -3.76 0.73 3.29
C LEU A 126 -2.87 1.74 2.55
N GLU A 127 -3.41 2.49 1.59
CA GLU A 127 -2.73 3.65 0.99
C GLU A 127 -2.37 4.69 2.04
N THR A 128 -3.34 5.02 2.91
CA THR A 128 -3.12 5.98 4.00
C THR A 128 -2.09 5.46 5.00
N LEU A 129 -2.12 4.17 5.35
CA LEU A 129 -1.15 3.56 6.25
C LEU A 129 0.29 3.70 5.74
N VAL A 130 0.53 3.32 4.48
CA VAL A 130 1.88 3.37 3.88
C VAL A 130 2.38 4.82 3.86
N HIS A 131 1.54 5.76 3.45
CA HIS A 131 1.93 7.17 3.38
C HIS A 131 1.99 7.88 4.74
N LEU A 132 1.25 7.42 5.74
CA LEU A 132 1.44 7.85 7.13
C LEU A 132 2.80 7.40 7.67
N TRP A 133 3.22 6.17 7.32
CA TRP A 133 4.56 5.71 7.62
C TRP A 133 5.62 6.56 6.91
N ASP A 134 5.42 6.85 5.63
CA ASP A 134 6.32 7.71 4.84
C ASP A 134 6.48 9.09 5.52
N LEU A 135 5.38 9.74 5.90
CA LEU A 135 5.38 11.06 6.52
C LEU A 135 6.08 11.05 7.88
N ARG A 136 5.68 10.13 8.79
CA ARG A 136 6.25 10.07 10.14
C ARG A 136 7.74 9.74 10.12
N THR A 137 8.14 8.77 9.30
CA THR A 137 9.56 8.39 9.18
C THR A 137 10.40 9.53 8.62
N ALA A 138 9.88 10.31 7.66
CA ALA A 138 10.60 11.46 7.10
C ALA A 138 10.88 12.55 8.15
N ILE A 139 10.03 12.70 9.16
CA ILE A 139 10.24 13.67 10.26
C ILE A 139 10.80 13.02 11.54
N GLY A 140 11.24 11.77 11.46
CA GLY A 140 11.87 11.05 12.60
C GLY A 140 10.90 10.57 13.67
N GLU A 141 9.60 10.46 13.38
CA GLU A 141 8.58 9.97 14.32
C GLU A 141 8.27 8.47 14.10
N PRO A 142 8.13 7.68 15.16
CA PRO A 142 7.71 6.29 15.03
C PRO A 142 6.23 6.20 14.63
N LEU A 143 5.89 5.11 13.94
CA LEU A 143 4.52 4.70 13.71
C LEU A 143 4.29 3.33 14.34
N ASP A 144 3.40 3.25 15.31
CA ASP A 144 2.96 2.00 15.93
C ASP A 144 1.58 1.63 15.40
N VAL A 145 1.52 0.50 14.69
CA VAL A 145 0.30 -0.05 14.08
C VAL A 145 0.34 -1.56 14.19
N ASP A 146 -0.81 -2.14 14.46
CA ASP A 146 -1.00 -3.57 14.64
C ASP A 146 -0.46 -4.40 13.46
N ALA A 147 0.14 -5.54 13.77
CA ALA A 147 0.69 -6.46 12.78
C ALA A 147 -0.36 -6.92 11.76
N GLY A 148 -1.64 -7.01 12.15
CA GLY A 148 -2.75 -7.36 11.26
C GLY A 148 -2.91 -6.37 10.09
N ALA A 149 -2.73 -5.08 10.33
CA ALA A 149 -2.78 -4.08 9.28
C ALA A 149 -1.60 -4.18 8.30
N TRP A 150 -0.40 -4.46 8.81
CA TRP A 150 0.77 -4.66 7.95
C TRP A 150 0.68 -5.96 7.15
N LEU A 151 0.12 -7.01 7.74
CA LEU A 151 -0.15 -8.27 7.03
C LEU A 151 -1.16 -8.07 5.91
N ASP A 152 -2.22 -7.32 6.16
CA ASP A 152 -3.22 -6.95 5.16
C ASP A 152 -2.63 -6.07 4.03
N CYS A 153 -1.74 -5.14 4.40
CA CYS A 153 -0.99 -4.31 3.46
C CYS A 153 -0.08 -5.14 2.53
N LEU A 154 0.60 -6.15 3.08
CA LEU A 154 1.42 -7.09 2.31
C LEU A 154 0.56 -7.96 1.41
N ASP A 155 -0.58 -8.48 1.92
CA ASP A 155 -1.51 -9.29 1.13
C ASP A 155 -2.12 -8.50 -0.03
N GLU A 156 -2.52 -7.23 0.18
CA GLU A 156 -3.00 -6.37 -0.91
C GLU A 156 -1.96 -6.19 -2.01
N LEU A 157 -0.71 -5.96 -1.64
CA LEU A 157 0.36 -5.84 -2.63
C LEU A 157 0.47 -7.11 -3.49
N ILE A 158 0.44 -8.29 -2.86
CA ILE A 158 0.61 -9.59 -3.54
C ILE A 158 -0.61 -9.95 -4.37
N THR A 159 -1.82 -9.67 -3.87
CA THR A 159 -3.07 -10.12 -4.50
C THR A 159 -3.69 -9.11 -5.46
N VAL A 160 -3.35 -7.83 -5.33
CA VAL A 160 -3.92 -6.74 -6.14
C VAL A 160 -2.85 -6.00 -6.93
N MET A 161 -1.87 -5.39 -6.21
CA MET A 161 -0.98 -4.41 -6.84
C MET A 161 -0.01 -5.08 -7.82
N HIS A 162 0.70 -6.11 -7.41
CA HIS A 162 1.64 -6.82 -8.28
C HIS A 162 0.97 -7.51 -9.47
N PRO A 163 -0.14 -8.26 -9.31
CA PRO A 163 -0.88 -8.81 -10.45
C PRO A 163 -1.36 -7.75 -11.45
N ARG A 164 -1.76 -6.58 -10.95
CA ARG A 164 -2.10 -5.44 -11.80
C ARG A 164 -0.91 -4.97 -12.63
N GLN A 165 0.28 -4.82 -12.02
CA GLN A 165 1.48 -4.39 -12.75
C GLN A 165 1.87 -5.38 -13.85
N LEU A 166 1.74 -6.70 -13.58
CA LEU A 166 1.95 -7.75 -14.60
C LEU A 166 0.94 -7.64 -15.74
N ARG A 167 -0.36 -7.51 -15.44
CA ARG A 167 -1.40 -7.40 -16.47
C ARG A 167 -1.22 -6.17 -17.38
N LEU A 168 -0.76 -5.07 -16.79
CA LEU A 168 -0.50 -3.82 -17.53
C LEU A 168 0.86 -3.81 -18.25
N GLY A 169 1.66 -4.87 -18.13
CA GLY A 169 3.00 -4.95 -18.73
C GLY A 169 3.99 -3.93 -18.19
N ARG A 170 3.80 -3.50 -16.94
CA ARG A 170 4.67 -2.51 -16.28
C ARG A 170 5.85 -3.14 -15.56
N VAL A 171 5.73 -4.42 -15.22
CA VAL A 171 6.79 -5.25 -14.65
C VAL A 171 6.85 -6.57 -15.41
N GLU A 172 8.03 -7.18 -15.45
CA GLU A 172 8.23 -8.49 -16.04
C GLU A 172 7.87 -9.60 -15.04
N ALA A 173 7.65 -10.81 -15.55
CA ALA A 173 7.44 -12.00 -14.73
C ALA A 173 8.63 -12.22 -13.79
N PRO A 174 8.39 -12.47 -12.48
CA PRO A 174 9.48 -12.65 -11.51
C PRO A 174 10.37 -13.84 -11.86
N ALA A 175 11.70 -13.66 -11.81
CA ALA A 175 12.69 -14.70 -12.07
C ALA A 175 12.71 -15.79 -10.98
N ALA A 176 12.11 -15.54 -9.83
CA ALA A 176 11.98 -16.47 -8.71
C ALA A 176 10.57 -16.43 -8.13
N ARG A 177 10.14 -17.53 -7.53
CA ARG A 177 8.94 -17.58 -6.70
C ARG A 177 9.25 -17.01 -5.33
N LEU A 178 8.96 -15.72 -5.14
CA LEU A 178 9.18 -15.05 -3.88
C LEU A 178 8.03 -15.33 -2.92
N VAL A 179 8.36 -15.82 -1.72
CA VAL A 179 7.40 -16.16 -0.66
C VAL A 179 7.69 -15.33 0.58
N PHE A 180 6.71 -14.58 1.04
CA PHE A 180 6.76 -13.84 2.29
C PHE A 180 6.17 -14.70 3.42
N ALA A 181 6.91 -14.86 4.50
CA ALA A 181 6.55 -15.67 5.67
C ALA A 181 6.59 -14.80 6.93
N PRO A 182 5.48 -14.10 7.26
CA PRO A 182 5.41 -13.29 8.47
C PRO A 182 5.59 -14.13 9.73
N THR A 183 6.34 -13.61 10.71
CA THR A 183 6.62 -14.33 11.96
C THR A 183 5.44 -14.38 12.92
N GLU A 184 4.46 -13.50 12.72
CA GLU A 184 3.25 -13.39 13.55
C GLU A 184 2.17 -14.42 13.18
N THR A 185 2.37 -15.17 12.09
CA THR A 185 1.40 -16.14 11.58
C THR A 185 2.08 -17.26 10.80
N ASP A 186 1.39 -18.39 10.61
CA ASP A 186 1.85 -19.49 9.74
C ASP A 186 1.59 -19.23 8.23
N ALA A 187 1.10 -18.05 7.88
CA ALA A 187 0.80 -17.70 6.49
C ALA A 187 2.06 -17.69 5.61
N ARG A 188 1.90 -18.12 4.37
CA ARG A 188 2.93 -18.07 3.33
C ARG A 188 2.32 -17.37 2.10
N LEU A 189 2.68 -16.13 1.91
CA LEU A 189 2.16 -15.27 0.85
C LEU A 189 3.12 -15.30 -0.34
N ALA A 190 2.73 -15.97 -1.42
CA ALA A 190 3.59 -16.13 -2.59
C ALA A 190 3.28 -15.08 -3.66
N LEU A 191 4.31 -14.42 -4.16
CA LEU A 191 4.20 -13.54 -5.33
C LEU A 191 3.79 -14.37 -6.56
N THR A 192 2.83 -13.88 -7.31
CA THR A 192 2.32 -14.54 -8.52
C THR A 192 3.16 -14.17 -9.76
N GLY A 193 3.00 -14.93 -10.84
CA GLY A 193 3.56 -14.61 -12.15
C GLY A 193 4.93 -15.21 -12.45
N SER A 194 5.62 -15.85 -11.51
CA SER A 194 6.85 -16.60 -11.81
C SER A 194 6.57 -17.84 -12.66
N ALA A 195 7.53 -18.24 -13.50
CA ALA A 195 7.41 -19.43 -14.34
C ALA A 195 7.27 -20.71 -13.50
N PRO A 196 6.57 -21.75 -14.00
CA PRO A 196 6.58 -23.07 -13.38
C PRO A 196 8.01 -23.58 -13.20
N GLY A 197 8.34 -24.03 -11.98
CA GLY A 197 9.69 -24.51 -11.63
C GLY A 197 10.73 -23.42 -11.36
N ALA A 198 10.33 -22.14 -11.32
CA ALA A 198 11.21 -21.05 -10.88
C ALA A 198 11.74 -21.33 -9.45
N PRO A 199 12.99 -20.98 -9.15
CA PRO A 199 13.56 -21.14 -7.81
C PRO A 199 12.71 -20.43 -6.74
N GLU A 200 12.45 -21.09 -5.61
CA GLU A 200 11.77 -20.47 -4.48
C GLU A 200 12.78 -19.72 -3.60
N VAL A 201 12.41 -18.50 -3.23
CA VAL A 201 13.11 -17.71 -2.21
C VAL A 201 12.11 -17.27 -1.16
N VAL A 202 12.39 -17.59 0.11
CA VAL A 202 11.54 -17.23 1.24
C VAL A 202 12.14 -16.05 1.99
N LEU A 203 11.34 -15.04 2.24
CA LEU A 203 11.62 -13.89 3.10
C LEU A 203 10.80 -14.04 4.38
N ALA A 204 11.45 -14.35 5.50
CA ALA A 204 10.80 -14.54 6.78
C ALA A 204 11.15 -13.40 7.74
N GLY A 205 10.13 -12.81 8.39
CA GLY A 205 10.34 -11.68 9.31
C GLY A 205 9.02 -11.04 9.74
N PRO A 206 9.09 -9.94 10.54
CA PRO A 206 7.89 -9.24 10.96
C PRO A 206 7.04 -8.74 9.79
N ALA A 207 5.72 -8.83 9.91
CA ALA A 207 4.76 -8.40 8.87
C ALA A 207 5.02 -6.96 8.40
N ARG A 208 5.30 -6.04 9.34
CA ARG A 208 5.68 -4.65 9.03
C ARG A 208 6.92 -4.58 8.14
N SER A 209 7.99 -5.29 8.50
CA SER A 209 9.26 -5.27 7.77
C SER A 209 9.08 -5.84 6.36
N LEU A 210 8.31 -6.93 6.23
CA LEU A 210 7.99 -7.55 4.95
C LEU A 210 7.12 -6.64 4.07
N ALA A 211 6.12 -5.97 4.63
CA ALA A 211 5.27 -5.02 3.90
C ALA A 211 6.08 -3.82 3.40
N LEU A 212 6.89 -3.19 4.26
CA LEU A 212 7.73 -2.05 3.89
C LEU A 212 8.79 -2.41 2.84
N LEU A 213 9.39 -3.61 2.95
CA LEU A 213 10.29 -4.15 1.94
C LEU A 213 9.57 -4.32 0.59
N ALA A 214 8.39 -4.94 0.61
CA ALA A 214 7.62 -5.23 -0.60
C ALA A 214 7.13 -3.95 -1.28
N TRP A 215 6.78 -2.91 -0.51
CA TRP A 215 6.44 -1.57 -1.00
C TRP A 215 7.67 -0.72 -1.39
N GLY A 216 8.90 -1.27 -1.29
CA GLY A 216 10.14 -0.58 -1.65
C GLY A 216 10.55 0.56 -0.71
N ARG A 217 10.04 0.55 0.53
CA ARG A 217 10.34 1.58 1.54
C ARG A 217 11.65 1.33 2.25
N VAL A 218 12.00 0.07 2.45
CA VAL A 218 13.24 -0.35 3.11
C VAL A 218 13.96 -1.34 2.20
N PRO A 219 15.25 -1.13 1.86
CA PRO A 219 16.00 -2.09 1.06
C PRO A 219 16.24 -3.40 1.84
N LEU A 220 16.33 -4.54 1.13
CA LEU A 220 16.53 -5.85 1.75
C LEU A 220 17.79 -5.92 2.63
N ALA A 221 18.85 -5.19 2.28
CA ALA A 221 20.06 -5.14 3.09
C ALA A 221 19.79 -4.57 4.48
N GLU A 222 19.13 -3.41 4.56
CA GLU A 222 18.80 -2.76 5.82
C GLU A 222 17.77 -3.55 6.61
N ALA A 223 16.76 -4.11 5.92
CA ALA A 223 15.72 -4.92 6.55
C ALA A 223 16.24 -6.23 7.14
N ALA A 224 17.33 -6.79 6.59
CA ALA A 224 17.96 -8.01 7.09
C ALA A 224 18.90 -7.75 8.28
N ASP A 225 19.48 -6.55 8.37
CA ASP A 225 20.44 -6.19 9.42
C ASP A 225 19.73 -5.58 10.67
N ALA A 226 18.46 -5.27 10.59
CA ALA A 226 17.68 -4.73 11.71
C ALA A 226 17.43 -5.81 12.78
N ASP A 227 17.31 -5.36 14.04
CA ASP A 227 16.89 -6.24 15.15
C ASP A 227 15.50 -6.82 14.86
N GLY A 228 15.36 -8.15 14.84
CA GLY A 228 14.18 -8.83 14.31
C GLY A 228 14.06 -8.74 12.79
N GLY A 229 15.17 -8.68 12.07
CA GLY A 229 15.26 -8.47 10.63
C GLY A 229 14.73 -9.61 9.78
N ILE A 230 14.78 -9.41 8.46
CA ILE A 230 14.27 -10.38 7.49
C ILE A 230 15.32 -11.45 7.21
N GLU A 231 15.00 -12.71 7.52
CA GLU A 231 15.77 -13.89 7.12
C GLU A 231 15.47 -14.23 5.65
N VAL A 232 16.53 -14.46 4.86
CA VAL A 232 16.41 -14.89 3.46
C VAL A 232 16.80 -16.37 3.35
N ARG A 233 15.86 -17.21 2.90
CA ARG A 233 16.11 -18.63 2.62
C ARG A 233 16.01 -18.86 1.12
N GLY A 234 17.11 -19.30 0.50
CA GLY A 234 17.27 -19.42 -0.95
C GLY A 234 18.26 -18.40 -1.52
N ASP A 235 18.20 -18.16 -2.82
CA ASP A 235 19.12 -17.24 -3.50
C ASP A 235 18.77 -15.77 -3.24
N ARG A 236 19.59 -15.12 -2.40
CA ARG A 236 19.42 -13.70 -2.04
C ARG A 236 19.53 -12.78 -3.27
N ALA A 237 20.34 -13.12 -4.26
CA ALA A 237 20.51 -12.28 -5.43
C ALA A 237 19.24 -12.27 -6.28
N LEU A 238 18.54 -13.40 -6.39
CA LEU A 238 17.24 -13.49 -7.03
C LEU A 238 16.18 -12.68 -6.28
N ALA A 239 16.14 -12.75 -4.94
CA ALA A 239 15.23 -11.91 -4.15
C ALA A 239 15.45 -10.41 -4.42
N VAL A 240 16.71 -9.97 -4.38
CA VAL A 240 17.08 -8.57 -4.68
C VAL A 240 16.67 -8.17 -6.09
N ALA A 241 16.86 -9.04 -7.09
CA ALA A 241 16.47 -8.77 -8.47
C ALA A 241 14.94 -8.58 -8.61
N VAL A 242 14.16 -9.48 -8.00
CA VAL A 242 12.68 -9.38 -8.03
C VAL A 242 12.19 -8.11 -7.34
N LEU A 243 12.73 -7.79 -6.15
CA LEU A 243 12.33 -6.58 -5.40
C LEU A 243 12.71 -5.29 -6.13
N ARG A 244 13.87 -5.25 -6.80
CA ARG A 244 14.32 -4.08 -7.58
C ARG A 244 13.51 -3.85 -8.85
N ALA A 245 12.89 -4.87 -9.42
CA ALA A 245 11.99 -4.71 -10.56
C ALA A 245 10.72 -3.92 -10.20
N GLY A 246 10.43 -3.75 -8.91
CA GLY A 246 9.24 -3.08 -8.38
C GLY A 246 8.04 -4.02 -8.32
N LEU A 247 7.35 -4.05 -7.19
CA LEU A 247 6.16 -4.88 -6.98
C LEU A 247 4.87 -4.03 -7.01
N ALA A 248 5.00 -2.73 -6.73
CA ALA A 248 3.94 -1.73 -6.72
C ALA A 248 4.26 -0.58 -7.70
N PRO A 249 3.28 0.31 -8.00
CA PRO A 249 3.49 1.50 -8.82
C PRO A 249 4.52 2.44 -8.22
#